data_ae8ad4847691d20f42e5d0cc504216d4
#
_entry.id   ae8ad4847691d20f42e5d0cc504216d4
#
_cell.length_a   1.000
_cell.length_b   1.000
_cell.length_c   1.000
_cell.angle_alpha   90.00
_cell.angle_beta   90.00
_cell.angle_gamma   90.00
#
_symmetry.space_group_name_H-M   'P 1'
#
loop_
_entity.id
_entity.type
_entity.pdbx_description
1 polymer ?
#
loop_
_entity_poly.entity_id
_entity_poly.type
_entity_poly.pdbx_seq_one_letter_code
_entity_poly.pdbx_strand_id
1 'polypeptide(L)' 'MVDKRKRLEKLSKEDKGIVLTTELVGIRNLKTTGNYRLEFDVFEIDTHKVKELIDKLNKAYVMALVEYD' A
#
# COMPACT_ATOMS: atom_id res chain seq x y z
N MET A 1 14.43 -4.04 -19.13
CA MET A 1 13.42 -3.19 -18.48
C MET A 1 13.48 -3.37 -16.97
N VAL A 2 13.55 -2.28 -16.21
CA VAL A 2 13.61 -2.38 -14.74
C VAL A 2 12.23 -2.72 -14.21
N ASP A 3 12.14 -3.73 -13.37
CA ASP A 3 10.90 -4.10 -12.70
C ASP A 3 10.48 -2.96 -11.77
N LYS A 4 9.25 -2.46 -11.94
CA LYS A 4 8.70 -1.37 -11.13
C LYS A 4 8.73 -1.72 -9.64
N ARG A 5 8.43 -2.97 -9.30
CA ARG A 5 8.43 -3.43 -7.91
C ARG A 5 9.82 -3.33 -7.28
N LYS A 6 10.87 -3.74 -8.00
CA LYS A 6 12.25 -3.66 -7.48
C LYS A 6 12.68 -2.22 -7.25
N ARG A 7 12.28 -1.33 -8.14
CA ARG A 7 12.58 0.11 -7.99
C ARG A 7 11.92 0.67 -6.74
N LEU A 8 10.65 0.34 -6.52
CA LEU A 8 9.91 0.80 -5.35
C LEU A 8 10.46 0.20 -4.06
N GLU A 9 10.86 -1.07 -4.09
CA GLU A 9 11.48 -1.71 -2.92
C GLU A 9 12.79 -1.02 -2.52
N LYS A 10 13.58 -0.60 -3.50
CA LYS A 10 14.81 0.15 -3.23
C LYS A 10 14.49 1.48 -2.57
N LEU A 11 13.51 2.22 -3.09
CA LEU A 11 13.10 3.50 -2.51
C LEU A 11 12.54 3.31 -1.10
N SER A 12 11.75 2.25 -0.87
CA SER A 12 11.16 2.02 0.43
C SER A 12 12.20 1.71 1.50
N LYS A 13 13.32 1.08 1.15
CA LYS A 13 14.40 0.82 2.09
C LYS A 13 15.02 2.12 2.61
N GLU A 14 15.18 3.11 1.72
CA GLU A 14 15.73 4.42 2.10
C GLU A 14 14.80 5.17 3.05
N ASP A 15 13.49 5.08 2.83
CA ASP A 15 12.47 5.80 3.59
C ASP A 15 11.76 4.93 4.64
N LYS A 16 12.24 3.73 4.88
CA LYS A 16 11.62 2.75 5.80
C LYS A 16 10.16 2.46 5.43
N GLY A 17 9.87 2.47 4.14
CA GLY A 17 8.54 2.18 3.63
C GLY A 17 8.31 0.70 3.39
N ILE A 18 7.11 0.36 2.96
CA ILE A 18 6.71 -0.99 2.62
C ILE A 18 6.19 -1.01 1.19
N VAL A 19 6.62 -1.97 0.40
CA VAL A 19 6.12 -2.18 -0.97
C VAL A 19 5.22 -3.40 -0.97
N LEU A 20 3.98 -3.22 -1.44
CA LEU A 20 3.00 -4.29 -1.54
C LEU A 20 2.50 -4.38 -2.98
N THR A 21 2.24 -5.60 -3.43
CA THR A 21 1.51 -5.82 -4.68
C THR A 21 0.04 -5.99 -4.32
N THR A 22 -0.80 -5.11 -4.84
CA THR A 22 -2.20 -5.03 -4.43
C THR A 22 -3.12 -4.83 -5.61
N GLU A 23 -4.40 -5.08 -5.39
CA GLU A 23 -5.48 -4.72 -6.30
C GLU A 23 -6.41 -3.77 -5.57
N LEU A 24 -6.73 -2.64 -6.18
CA LEU A 24 -7.72 -1.70 -5.63
C LEU A 24 -9.11 -2.27 -5.93
N VAL A 25 -9.83 -2.66 -4.88
CA VAL A 25 -11.12 -3.34 -5.01
C VAL A 25 -12.31 -2.51 -4.58
N GLY A 26 -12.09 -1.37 -3.94
CA GLY A 26 -13.20 -0.52 -3.54
C GLY A 26 -12.79 0.89 -3.21
N ILE A 27 -13.71 1.82 -3.42
CA ILE A 27 -13.56 3.23 -3.08
C ILE A 27 -14.87 3.67 -2.44
N ARG A 28 -14.81 4.25 -1.26
CA ARG A 28 -15.98 4.76 -0.54
C ARG A 28 -15.77 6.20 -0.12
N ASN A 29 -16.84 7.00 -0.26
CA ASN A 29 -16.86 8.35 0.28
C ASN A 29 -17.40 8.30 1.71
N LEU A 30 -16.65 8.82 2.66
CA LEU A 30 -17.06 8.90 4.06
C LEU A 30 -17.78 10.22 4.28
N LYS A 31 -19.10 10.22 4.20
CA LYS A 31 -19.94 11.42 4.20
C LYS A 31 -19.74 12.33 5.41
N THR A 32 -19.41 11.76 6.57
CA THR A 32 -19.24 12.53 7.81
C THR A 32 -17.96 13.35 7.84
N THR A 33 -16.90 12.89 7.17
CA THR A 33 -15.59 13.56 7.21
C THR A 33 -15.20 14.16 5.87
N GLY A 34 -15.87 13.78 4.79
CA GLY A 34 -15.48 14.14 3.43
C GLY A 34 -14.29 13.36 2.89
N ASN A 35 -13.72 12.46 3.70
CA ASN A 35 -12.60 11.62 3.29
C ASN A 35 -13.07 10.44 2.45
N TYR A 36 -12.15 9.81 1.76
CA TYR A 36 -12.41 8.58 1.02
C TYR A 36 -11.69 7.41 1.69
N ARG A 37 -12.32 6.26 1.67
CA ARG A 37 -11.71 5.01 2.12
C ARG A 37 -11.40 4.16 0.89
N LEU A 38 -10.13 3.76 0.76
CA LEU A 38 -9.69 2.86 -0.30
C LEU A 38 -9.52 1.46 0.26
N GLU A 39 -9.98 0.46 -0.48
CA GLU A 39 -9.86 -0.95 -0.08
C GLU A 39 -8.96 -1.67 -1.07
N PHE A 40 -7.95 -2.35 -0.57
CA PHE A 40 -7.01 -3.11 -1.38
C PHE A 40 -6.95 -4.55 -0.95
N ASP A 41 -6.86 -5.45 -1.92
CA ASP A 41 -6.50 -6.84 -1.66
C ASP A 41 -5.00 -6.97 -1.87
N VAL A 42 -4.29 -7.40 -0.85
CA VAL A 42 -2.84 -7.60 -0.92
C VAL A 42 -2.56 -9.03 -1.39
N PHE A 43 -1.70 -9.16 -2.40
CA PHE A 43 -1.37 -10.46 -2.95
C PHE A 43 -0.63 -11.31 -1.91
N GLU A 44 -0.86 -12.61 -1.97
CA GLU A 44 -0.33 -13.57 -1.01
C GLU A 44 1.18 -13.49 -0.82
N ILE A 45 1.91 -13.14 -1.87
CA ILE A 45 3.36 -12.99 -1.83
C ILE A 45 3.83 -12.00 -0.76
N ASP A 46 2.97 -11.06 -0.36
CA ASP A 46 3.29 -10.02 0.61
C ASP A 46 2.64 -10.23 1.98
N THR A 47 2.16 -11.44 2.26
CA THR A 47 1.49 -11.74 3.53
C THR A 47 2.30 -11.35 4.76
N HIS A 48 3.61 -11.60 4.74
CA HIS A 48 4.49 -11.25 5.89
C HIS A 48 4.55 -9.74 6.12
N LYS A 49 4.44 -8.95 5.06
CA LYS A 49 4.44 -7.48 5.17
C LYS A 49 3.14 -6.96 5.77
N VAL A 50 2.03 -7.61 5.46
CA VAL A 50 0.73 -7.25 6.04
C VAL A 50 0.76 -7.44 7.56
N LYS A 51 1.40 -8.50 8.03
CA LYS A 51 1.53 -8.76 9.48
C LYS A 51 2.28 -7.64 10.19
N GLU A 52 3.27 -7.03 9.52
CA GLU A 52 4.00 -5.90 10.08
C GLU A 52 3.12 -4.66 10.23
N LEU A 53 2.06 -4.54 9.43
CA LEU A 53 1.16 -3.38 9.48
C LEU A 53 0.15 -3.46 10.62
N ILE A 54 -0.05 -4.63 11.22
CA ILE A 54 -1.05 -4.80 12.28
C ILE A 54 -0.79 -3.84 13.45
N ASP A 55 0.46 -3.64 13.82
CA ASP A 55 0.84 -2.75 14.92
C ASP A 55 0.86 -1.28 14.52
N LYS A 56 0.55 -0.98 13.27
CA LYS A 56 0.63 0.37 12.70
C LYS A 56 -0.73 0.94 12.32
N LEU A 57 -1.78 0.39 12.91
CA LEU A 57 -3.14 0.89 12.67
C LEU A 57 -3.33 2.29 13.27
N ASN A 58 -4.23 3.05 12.66
CA ASN A 58 -4.62 4.39 13.12
C ASN A 58 -3.50 5.43 13.07
N LYS A 59 -2.46 5.18 12.28
CA LYS A 59 -1.40 6.16 12.01
C LYS A 59 -1.57 6.69 10.59
N ALA A 60 -1.11 7.91 10.37
CA ALA A 60 -1.15 8.51 9.04
C ALA A 60 0.09 8.14 8.25
N TYR A 61 -0.09 7.89 6.96
CA TYR A 61 0.99 7.51 6.06
C TYR A 61 0.89 8.27 4.75
N VAL A 62 2.03 8.50 4.13
CA VAL A 62 2.08 8.93 2.74
C VAL A 62 2.18 7.68 1.88
N MET A 63 1.30 7.55 0.89
CA MET A 63 1.24 6.38 0.04
C MET A 63 1.33 6.80 -1.42
N ALA A 64 2.09 6.04 -2.21
CA ALA A 64 2.16 6.22 -3.66
C ALA A 64 1.68 4.95 -4.35
N LEU A 65 1.00 5.12 -5.49
CA LEU A 65 0.51 4.02 -6.30
C LEU A 65 1.21 4.03 -7.65
N VAL A 66 1.69 2.87 -8.06
CA VAL A 66 2.26 2.66 -9.39
C VAL A 66 1.53 1.49 -10.01
N GLU A 67 0.98 1.69 -11.20
CA GLU A 67 0.25 0.65 -11.90
C GLU A 67 1.17 -0.53 -12.21
N TYR A 68 0.69 -1.73 -11.90
CA TYR A 68 1.43 -2.97 -12.16
C TYR A 68 1.04 -3.48 -13.55
N ASP A 69 1.97 -3.45 -14.47
CA ASP A 69 1.77 -3.93 -15.84
C ASP A 69 2.23 -5.37 -16.01
#